data_373851234caef0f26b4e54fc5955733a
#
_entry.id   373851234caef0f26b4e54fc5955733a
#
_cell.length_a   1.000
_cell.length_b   1.000
_cell.length_c   1.000
_cell.angle_alpha   90.00
_cell.angle_beta   90.00
_cell.angle_gamma   90.00
#
_symmetry.space_group_name_H-M   'P 1'
#
loop_
_entity.id
_entity.type
_entity.pdbx_description
1 polymer ?
#
loop_
_entity_poly.entity_id
_entity_poly.type
_entity_poly.pdbx_seq_one_letter_code
_entity_poly.pdbx_strand_id
1 'polypeptide(L)'
;MSGSTTKRPGDAPAAGEEALQPTTIGSYTVAIARALDASGVDSKRIFTSVGIPLGLSADPMIRLPVATMTRLFQACVDVTNNPFFGLIVSKHLHLTHLHALGYALAASGTLMDFSRRLERYFRLASQVATVSVSETANEVSLRFEHRVPLSSETEDAFFGFLVRTMRLIDTPTFNPQRVEMRRPMPHEGAEPYETLFRSPVVFSQDYGLLVFDKADMVRELSGSCPELAQVNDNIIISYLARLDKNDVITGVTQKIIEFLPDGDCTRDKVASALCMSPTKLQLKLSQRGTSFQQLLDDTRKELACSYLSQASRPVTEITFLLGFSDTSNFTRAFKRWTGLSPTDYRQQG
;
A
#
# COMPACT_ATOMS: atom_id res chain seq x y z
N MET A 1 45.71 20.31 43.66
CA MET A 1 46.29 20.11 42.29
C MET A 1 45.16 19.65 41.36
N SER A 2 44.65 20.60 40.62
CA SER A 2 43.48 20.46 39.75
C SER A 2 43.92 19.94 38.39
N GLY A 3 43.38 18.81 37.96
CA GLY A 3 43.57 18.27 36.62
C GLY A 3 42.32 18.53 35.75
N SER A 4 42.35 19.63 34.99
CA SER A 4 41.36 19.97 33.95
C SER A 4 41.58 19.11 32.73
N THR A 5 40.64 18.24 32.40
CA THR A 5 40.61 17.49 31.13
C THR A 5 39.78 18.24 30.10
N THR A 6 40.48 18.91 29.23
CA THR A 6 39.93 19.62 28.04
C THR A 6 39.34 18.60 27.05
N LYS A 7 38.05 18.69 26.83
CA LYS A 7 37.32 18.00 25.76
C LYS A 7 37.69 18.63 24.42
N ARG A 8 38.21 17.87 23.46
CA ARG A 8 38.48 18.29 22.09
C ARG A 8 37.16 18.48 21.34
N PRO A 9 36.97 19.54 20.57
CA PRO A 9 35.86 19.68 19.64
C PRO A 9 36.22 18.97 18.33
N GLY A 10 35.49 17.94 17.95
CA GLY A 10 35.69 17.31 16.67
C GLY A 10 35.22 15.86 16.57
N ASP A 11 33.97 15.58 16.91
CA ASP A 11 33.26 14.42 16.35
C ASP A 11 31.92 14.92 15.81
N ALA A 12 32.00 15.43 14.58
CA ALA A 12 30.82 15.51 13.73
C ALA A 12 30.40 14.07 13.40
N PRO A 13 29.12 13.69 13.51
CA PRO A 13 28.68 12.37 13.10
C PRO A 13 28.95 12.21 11.61
N ALA A 14 29.53 11.06 11.26
CA ALA A 14 29.82 10.69 9.89
C ALA A 14 28.56 10.83 9.03
N ALA A 15 28.67 11.55 7.93
CA ALA A 15 27.66 11.64 6.88
C ALA A 15 27.47 10.26 6.22
N GLY A 16 26.49 9.50 6.71
CA GLY A 16 26.23 8.16 6.16
C GLY A 16 25.23 7.38 6.98
N GLU A 17 24.02 7.89 7.13
CA GLU A 17 22.76 7.20 7.42
C GLU A 17 21.72 8.24 7.85
N GLU A 18 21.40 9.17 6.97
CA GLU A 18 20.07 9.78 7.04
C GLU A 18 19.10 8.64 6.67
N ALA A 19 18.60 7.93 7.68
CA ALA A 19 17.46 7.06 7.54
C ALA A 19 16.35 7.91 6.93
N LEU A 20 16.03 7.68 5.66
CA LEU A 20 15.03 8.40 4.90
C LEU A 20 13.75 8.44 5.75
N GLN A 21 13.34 9.62 6.18
CA GLN A 21 12.15 9.79 7.00
C GLN A 21 10.97 9.18 6.23
N PRO A 22 10.14 8.33 6.88
CA PRO A 22 9.02 7.70 6.22
C PRO A 22 8.05 8.76 5.71
N THR A 23 7.54 8.54 4.50
CA THR A 23 6.70 9.50 3.77
C THR A 23 5.34 8.94 3.44
N THR A 24 4.40 9.82 3.19
CA THR A 24 3.08 9.52 2.63
C THR A 24 2.84 10.30 1.34
N ILE A 25 1.87 9.85 0.55
CA ILE A 25 1.53 10.46 -0.74
C ILE A 25 1.00 11.88 -0.54
N GLY A 26 1.54 12.84 -1.28
CA GLY A 26 1.21 14.26 -1.12
C GLY A 26 -0.19 14.65 -1.61
N SER A 27 -0.75 13.90 -2.55
CA SER A 27 -2.11 14.12 -3.09
C SER A 27 -3.21 14.03 -2.01
N TYR A 28 -2.93 13.41 -0.87
CA TYR A 28 -3.81 13.39 0.29
C TYR A 28 -4.13 14.81 0.82
N THR A 29 -3.20 15.74 0.65
CA THR A 29 -3.36 17.14 1.08
C THR A 29 -4.48 17.86 0.34
N VAL A 30 -4.83 17.45 -0.88
CA VAL A 30 -5.95 18.03 -1.63
C VAL A 30 -7.27 17.79 -0.91
N ALA A 31 -7.46 16.60 -0.36
CA ALA A 31 -8.66 16.27 0.42
C ALA A 31 -8.71 17.07 1.73
N ILE A 32 -7.56 17.23 2.40
CA ILE A 32 -7.46 18.05 3.63
C ILE A 32 -7.79 19.51 3.33
N ALA A 33 -7.27 20.08 2.24
CA ALA A 33 -7.59 21.45 1.85
C ALA A 33 -9.08 21.63 1.61
N ARG A 34 -9.73 20.72 0.86
CA ARG A 34 -11.17 20.74 0.61
C ARG A 34 -11.99 20.61 1.90
N ALA A 35 -11.53 19.78 2.83
CA ALA A 35 -12.18 19.63 4.14
C ALA A 35 -12.11 20.91 4.98
N LEU A 36 -10.96 21.62 4.97
CA LEU A 36 -10.81 22.93 5.62
C LEU A 36 -11.74 23.97 4.98
N ASP A 37 -11.69 24.11 3.65
CA ASP A 37 -12.50 25.08 2.92
C ASP A 37 -14.01 24.84 3.15
N ALA A 38 -14.43 23.55 3.16
CA ALA A 38 -15.81 23.17 3.50
C ALA A 38 -16.20 23.46 4.96
N SER A 39 -15.21 23.54 5.85
CA SER A 39 -15.39 23.94 7.25
C SER A 39 -15.29 25.46 7.47
N GLY A 40 -15.19 26.24 6.39
CA GLY A 40 -15.11 27.72 6.45
C GLY A 40 -13.72 28.25 6.81
N VAL A 41 -12.68 27.42 6.73
CA VAL A 41 -11.30 27.79 7.06
C VAL A 41 -10.47 27.91 5.78
N ASP A 42 -9.71 29.01 5.63
CA ASP A 42 -8.79 29.20 4.51
C ASP A 42 -7.65 28.17 4.58
N SER A 43 -7.73 27.14 3.74
CA SER A 43 -6.75 26.06 3.67
C SER A 43 -5.34 26.57 3.36
N LYS A 44 -5.19 27.61 2.53
CA LYS A 44 -3.90 28.20 2.15
C LYS A 44 -3.12 28.71 3.34
N ARG A 45 -3.82 29.37 4.27
CA ARG A 45 -3.23 29.90 5.48
C ARG A 45 -2.66 28.78 6.37
N ILE A 46 -3.43 27.70 6.53
CA ILE A 46 -3.01 26.54 7.35
C ILE A 46 -1.82 25.83 6.71
N PHE A 47 -1.86 25.58 5.39
CA PHE A 47 -0.77 24.92 4.67
C PHE A 47 0.54 25.73 4.77
N THR A 48 0.46 27.05 4.60
CA THR A 48 1.62 27.93 4.75
C THR A 48 2.20 27.87 6.16
N SER A 49 1.35 27.82 7.21
CA SER A 49 1.81 27.79 8.61
C SER A 49 2.58 26.53 8.97
N VAL A 50 2.34 25.40 8.26
CA VAL A 50 3.05 24.13 8.46
C VAL A 50 4.15 23.87 7.43
N GLY A 51 4.42 24.85 6.56
CA GLY A 51 5.50 24.77 5.56
C GLY A 51 5.20 23.86 4.36
N ILE A 52 3.91 23.65 4.04
CA ILE A 52 3.51 22.89 2.84
C ILE A 52 3.30 23.88 1.70
N PRO A 53 4.03 23.72 0.56
CA PRO A 53 3.88 24.59 -0.61
C PRO A 53 2.47 24.51 -1.19
N LEU A 54 1.94 25.63 -1.65
CA LEU A 54 0.70 25.68 -2.41
C LEU A 54 0.94 25.09 -3.81
N GLY A 55 0.00 24.28 -4.31
CA GLY A 55 0.10 23.69 -5.65
C GLY A 55 0.70 22.28 -5.71
N LEU A 56 0.86 21.60 -4.56
CA LEU A 56 1.28 20.18 -4.51
C LEU A 56 0.42 19.23 -5.34
N SER A 57 -0.77 19.66 -5.77
CA SER A 57 -1.67 18.88 -6.63
C SER A 57 -1.16 18.71 -8.07
N ALA A 58 -0.14 19.47 -8.50
CA ALA A 58 0.37 19.41 -9.86
C ALA A 58 1.26 18.18 -10.12
N ASP A 59 1.94 17.66 -9.08
CA ASP A 59 2.73 16.43 -9.17
C ASP A 59 2.12 15.33 -8.30
N PRO A 60 1.50 14.33 -8.91
CA PRO A 60 0.88 13.23 -8.18
C PRO A 60 1.86 12.38 -7.38
N MET A 61 3.15 12.45 -7.64
CA MET A 61 4.19 11.66 -6.97
C MET A 61 4.93 12.42 -5.86
N ILE A 62 4.54 13.65 -5.55
CA ILE A 62 5.10 14.35 -4.40
C ILE A 62 4.78 13.57 -3.11
N ARG A 63 5.82 13.40 -2.31
CA ARG A 63 5.74 12.72 -1.02
C ARG A 63 6.02 13.72 0.09
N LEU A 64 5.29 13.59 1.20
CA LEU A 64 5.47 14.43 2.38
C LEU A 64 5.97 13.58 3.55
N PRO A 65 6.91 14.11 4.36
CA PRO A 65 7.27 13.48 5.62
C PRO A 65 6.04 13.32 6.51
N VAL A 66 5.95 12.18 7.19
CA VAL A 66 4.82 11.90 8.09
C VAL A 66 4.70 12.93 9.20
N ALA A 67 5.82 13.41 9.74
CA ALA A 67 5.81 14.47 10.73
C ALA A 67 5.14 15.76 10.22
N THR A 68 5.25 16.06 8.94
CA THR A 68 4.58 17.21 8.31
C THR A 68 3.07 16.97 8.21
N MET A 69 2.63 15.76 7.85
CA MET A 69 1.22 15.40 7.84
C MET A 69 0.60 15.44 9.23
N THR A 70 1.32 14.95 10.25
CA THR A 70 0.87 15.00 11.63
C THR A 70 0.68 16.45 12.10
N ARG A 71 1.64 17.34 11.79
CA ARG A 71 1.49 18.79 12.11
C ARG A 71 0.31 19.42 11.36
N LEU A 72 0.10 19.04 10.10
CA LEU A 72 -1.04 19.54 9.33
C LEU A 72 -2.37 19.14 9.96
N PHE A 73 -2.56 17.87 10.30
CA PHE A 73 -3.79 17.41 10.95
C PHE A 73 -4.00 18.09 12.31
N GLN A 74 -2.93 18.23 13.12
CA GLN A 74 -3.04 18.94 14.39
C GLN A 74 -3.51 20.40 14.18
N ALA A 75 -2.91 21.13 13.23
CA ALA A 75 -3.32 22.49 12.91
C ALA A 75 -4.78 22.55 12.39
N CYS A 76 -5.24 21.54 11.67
CA CYS A 76 -6.63 21.46 11.23
C CYS A 76 -7.59 21.25 12.39
N VAL A 77 -7.29 20.33 13.33
CA VAL A 77 -8.10 20.09 14.51
C VAL A 77 -8.16 21.37 15.39
N ASP A 78 -7.01 22.00 15.61
CA ASP A 78 -6.92 23.22 16.43
C ASP A 78 -7.77 24.37 15.87
N VAL A 79 -7.72 24.61 14.55
CA VAL A 79 -8.44 25.72 13.93
C VAL A 79 -9.93 25.44 13.76
N THR A 80 -10.33 24.20 13.55
CA THR A 80 -11.73 23.81 13.39
C THR A 80 -12.41 23.47 14.72
N ASN A 81 -11.63 23.29 15.77
CA ASN A 81 -12.07 22.75 17.07
C ASN A 81 -12.95 21.52 16.92
N ASN A 82 -12.57 20.62 15.98
CA ASN A 82 -13.35 19.44 15.63
C ASN A 82 -12.50 18.17 15.72
N PRO A 83 -12.69 17.33 16.75
CA PRO A 83 -11.95 16.09 16.95
C PRO A 83 -12.28 15.01 15.89
N PHE A 84 -13.32 15.22 15.08
CA PHE A 84 -13.74 14.35 13.99
C PHE A 84 -13.27 14.83 12.62
N PHE A 85 -12.29 15.75 12.58
CA PHE A 85 -11.83 16.34 11.33
C PHE A 85 -11.34 15.26 10.33
N GLY A 86 -10.73 14.17 10.80
CA GLY A 86 -10.35 13.03 9.97
C GLY A 86 -11.53 12.41 9.23
N LEU A 87 -12.69 12.27 9.89
CA LEU A 87 -13.91 11.78 9.25
C LEU A 87 -14.44 12.76 8.19
N ILE A 88 -14.27 14.08 8.39
CA ILE A 88 -14.60 15.08 7.36
C ILE A 88 -13.68 14.90 6.14
N VAL A 89 -12.35 14.77 6.36
CA VAL A 89 -11.38 14.55 5.29
C VAL A 89 -11.74 13.30 4.49
N SER A 90 -12.23 12.23 5.13
CA SER A 90 -12.64 11.01 4.45
C SER A 90 -13.68 11.25 3.35
N LYS A 91 -14.55 12.27 3.50
CA LYS A 91 -15.59 12.62 2.52
C LYS A 91 -15.02 13.25 1.25
N HIS A 92 -13.83 13.83 1.33
CA HIS A 92 -13.15 14.51 0.23
C HIS A 92 -12.04 13.66 -0.41
N LEU A 93 -11.74 12.48 0.18
CA LEU A 93 -10.83 11.52 -0.42
C LEU A 93 -11.52 10.76 -1.55
N HIS A 94 -10.79 10.60 -2.65
CA HIS A 94 -11.21 9.86 -3.84
C HIS A 94 -10.11 8.87 -4.24
N LEU A 95 -10.49 7.81 -4.97
CA LEU A 95 -9.55 6.82 -5.49
C LEU A 95 -8.42 7.45 -6.31
N THR A 96 -8.73 8.52 -7.05
CA THR A 96 -7.74 9.26 -7.85
C THR A 96 -6.59 9.87 -7.02
N HIS A 97 -6.79 10.12 -5.73
CA HIS A 97 -5.71 10.57 -4.84
C HIS A 97 -4.69 9.47 -4.52
N LEU A 98 -5.03 8.19 -4.80
CA LEU A 98 -4.10 7.07 -4.72
C LEU A 98 -3.46 6.73 -6.07
N HIS A 99 -3.65 7.58 -7.10
CA HIS A 99 -3.11 7.41 -8.46
C HIS A 99 -3.43 6.03 -9.06
N ALA A 100 -2.44 5.37 -9.65
CA ALA A 100 -2.60 4.05 -10.25
C ALA A 100 -3.18 3.01 -9.26
N LEU A 101 -2.83 3.09 -7.98
CA LEU A 101 -3.42 2.20 -6.96
C LEU A 101 -4.94 2.39 -6.86
N GLY A 102 -5.42 3.62 -6.87
CA GLY A 102 -6.87 3.88 -6.82
C GLY A 102 -7.62 3.30 -8.01
N TYR A 103 -7.08 3.41 -9.21
CA TYR A 103 -7.68 2.80 -10.41
C TYR A 103 -7.61 1.28 -10.40
N ALA A 104 -6.49 0.70 -9.93
CA ALA A 104 -6.37 -0.75 -9.78
C ALA A 104 -7.35 -1.31 -8.75
N LEU A 105 -7.56 -0.59 -7.64
CA LEU A 105 -8.56 -0.92 -6.63
C LEU A 105 -9.98 -0.87 -7.19
N ALA A 106 -10.33 0.19 -7.93
CA ALA A 106 -11.66 0.35 -8.54
C ALA A 106 -11.97 -0.74 -9.58
N ALA A 107 -10.95 -1.22 -10.29
CA ALA A 107 -11.07 -2.23 -11.34
C ALA A 107 -10.95 -3.67 -10.81
N SER A 108 -10.88 -3.88 -9.50
CA SER A 108 -10.76 -5.22 -8.87
C SER A 108 -11.99 -6.08 -9.15
N GLY A 109 -11.80 -7.41 -9.24
CA GLY A 109 -12.87 -8.37 -9.49
C GLY A 109 -13.82 -8.53 -8.31
N THR A 110 -13.27 -8.51 -7.11
CA THR A 110 -13.98 -8.65 -5.83
C THR A 110 -13.44 -7.67 -4.81
N LEU A 111 -14.14 -7.49 -3.67
CA LEU A 111 -13.59 -6.73 -2.53
C LEU A 111 -12.42 -7.47 -1.86
N MET A 112 -12.34 -8.80 -2.00
CA MET A 112 -11.17 -9.57 -1.60
C MET A 112 -9.95 -9.20 -2.45
N ASP A 113 -10.09 -9.13 -3.79
CA ASP A 113 -9.01 -8.70 -4.69
C ASP A 113 -8.59 -7.25 -4.42
N PHE A 114 -9.56 -6.37 -4.16
CA PHE A 114 -9.31 -5.00 -3.71
C PHE A 114 -8.42 -5.00 -2.46
N SER A 115 -8.79 -5.80 -1.44
CA SER A 115 -8.09 -5.86 -0.16
C SER A 115 -6.68 -6.44 -0.30
N ARG A 116 -6.51 -7.51 -1.09
CA ARG A 116 -5.19 -8.11 -1.38
C ARG A 116 -4.30 -7.16 -2.18
N ARG A 117 -4.88 -6.40 -3.12
CA ARG A 117 -4.14 -5.37 -3.86
C ARG A 117 -3.74 -4.21 -2.96
N LEU A 118 -4.61 -3.79 -2.04
CA LEU A 118 -4.28 -2.79 -1.03
C LEU A 118 -3.13 -3.27 -0.13
N GLU A 119 -3.19 -4.50 0.39
CA GLU A 119 -2.12 -5.13 1.17
C GLU A 119 -0.78 -5.09 0.42
N ARG A 120 -0.77 -5.52 -0.84
CA ARG A 120 0.43 -5.61 -1.68
C ARG A 120 1.06 -4.26 -1.95
N TYR A 121 0.27 -3.24 -2.24
CA TYR A 121 0.74 -1.97 -2.78
C TYR A 121 0.54 -0.76 -1.84
N PHE A 122 0.13 -0.98 -0.59
CA PHE A 122 -0.13 0.09 0.37
C PHE A 122 1.05 1.05 0.55
N ARG A 123 2.26 0.55 0.38
CA ARG A 123 3.50 1.33 0.45
C ARG A 123 3.55 2.48 -0.55
N LEU A 124 2.80 2.41 -1.65
CA LEU A 124 2.62 3.56 -2.56
C LEU A 124 1.92 4.72 -1.84
N ALA A 125 0.88 4.44 -1.08
CA ALA A 125 0.15 5.45 -0.33
C ALA A 125 0.92 5.93 0.89
N SER A 126 1.50 5.00 1.67
CA SER A 126 2.18 5.32 2.92
C SER A 126 3.29 4.31 3.27
N GLN A 127 4.43 4.82 3.74
CA GLN A 127 5.55 4.01 4.23
C GLN A 127 5.51 3.77 5.74
N VAL A 128 4.50 4.32 6.42
CA VAL A 128 4.43 4.32 7.91
C VAL A 128 3.55 3.24 8.48
N ALA A 129 2.75 2.61 7.66
CA ALA A 129 1.88 1.53 8.08
C ALA A 129 2.01 0.34 7.13
N THR A 130 1.66 -0.83 7.64
CA THR A 130 1.45 -2.04 6.87
C THR A 130 -0.01 -2.44 6.93
N VAL A 131 -0.49 -2.98 5.84
CA VAL A 131 -1.83 -3.60 5.77
C VAL A 131 -1.61 -5.09 5.64
N SER A 132 -2.37 -5.88 6.39
CA SER A 132 -2.43 -7.33 6.25
C SER A 132 -3.87 -7.79 6.16
N VAL A 133 -4.12 -8.74 5.27
CA VAL A 133 -5.43 -9.34 5.07
C VAL A 133 -5.41 -10.75 5.60
N SER A 134 -6.33 -11.08 6.50
CA SER A 134 -6.54 -12.43 7.00
C SER A 134 -7.99 -12.86 6.79
N GLU A 135 -8.20 -14.15 6.65
CA GLU A 135 -9.52 -14.72 6.44
C GLU A 135 -9.75 -15.93 7.33
N THR A 136 -10.99 -16.08 7.77
CA THR A 136 -11.53 -17.25 8.47
C THR A 136 -12.59 -17.93 7.58
N ALA A 137 -13.36 -18.83 8.14
CA ALA A 137 -14.49 -19.43 7.43
C ALA A 137 -15.54 -18.38 7.01
N ASN A 138 -15.81 -17.37 7.86
CA ASN A 138 -16.93 -16.44 7.69
C ASN A 138 -16.51 -14.97 7.59
N GLU A 139 -15.28 -14.62 7.95
CA GLU A 139 -14.83 -13.24 8.06
C GLU A 139 -13.56 -12.98 7.25
N VAL A 140 -13.42 -11.75 6.78
CA VAL A 140 -12.20 -11.17 6.23
C VAL A 140 -11.82 -9.96 7.06
N SER A 141 -10.58 -9.91 7.51
CA SER A 141 -10.05 -8.82 8.32
C SER A 141 -8.93 -8.09 7.62
N LEU A 142 -9.03 -6.75 7.59
CA LEU A 142 -7.96 -5.85 7.18
C LEU A 142 -7.34 -5.22 8.42
N ARG A 143 -6.10 -5.59 8.71
CA ARG A 143 -5.35 -5.09 9.87
C ARG A 143 -4.33 -4.05 9.43
N PHE A 144 -4.28 -2.93 10.16
CA PHE A 144 -3.38 -1.80 9.92
C PHE A 144 -2.45 -1.63 11.11
N GLU A 145 -1.16 -1.84 10.89
CA GLU A 145 -0.11 -1.67 11.90
C GLU A 145 0.77 -0.48 11.54
N HIS A 146 0.99 0.40 12.51
CA HIS A 146 1.82 1.58 12.31
C HIS A 146 3.25 1.33 12.79
N ARG A 147 4.22 1.70 11.96
CA ARG A 147 5.66 1.61 12.25
C ARG A 147 6.19 2.82 13.01
N VAL A 148 5.46 3.92 12.94
CA VAL A 148 5.75 5.19 13.62
C VAL A 148 4.46 5.82 14.13
N PRO A 149 4.51 6.69 15.14
CA PRO A 149 3.33 7.42 15.61
C PRO A 149 2.70 8.23 14.46
N LEU A 150 1.39 8.12 14.32
CA LEU A 150 0.55 8.90 13.41
C LEU A 150 -0.51 9.65 14.20
N SER A 151 -1.01 10.76 13.62
CA SER A 151 -2.21 11.40 14.15
C SER A 151 -3.41 10.48 13.96
N SER A 152 -4.32 10.48 14.93
CA SER A 152 -5.55 9.70 14.88
C SER A 152 -6.40 10.04 13.66
N GLU A 153 -6.39 11.30 13.24
CA GLU A 153 -7.13 11.83 12.09
C GLU A 153 -6.68 11.18 10.78
N THR A 154 -5.41 10.73 10.68
CA THR A 154 -4.90 10.00 9.51
C THR A 154 -5.60 8.64 9.37
N GLU A 155 -5.75 7.90 10.48
CA GLU A 155 -6.45 6.61 10.50
C GLU A 155 -7.95 6.80 10.26
N ASP A 156 -8.58 7.78 10.93
CA ASP A 156 -9.98 8.14 10.75
C ASP A 156 -10.30 8.42 9.28
N ALA A 157 -9.49 9.28 8.65
CA ALA A 157 -9.68 9.67 7.26
C ALA A 157 -9.51 8.48 6.31
N PHE A 158 -8.52 7.62 6.56
CA PHE A 158 -8.24 6.48 5.70
C PHE A 158 -9.30 5.37 5.84
N PHE A 159 -9.70 5.03 7.06
CA PHE A 159 -10.76 4.03 7.29
C PHE A 159 -12.10 4.49 6.73
N GLY A 160 -12.46 5.76 6.99
CA GLY A 160 -13.66 6.34 6.41
C GLY A 160 -13.65 6.34 4.88
N PHE A 161 -12.51 6.64 4.28
CA PHE A 161 -12.31 6.57 2.82
C PHE A 161 -12.46 5.14 2.30
N LEU A 162 -11.82 4.14 2.93
CA LEU A 162 -11.90 2.74 2.49
C LEU A 162 -13.34 2.23 2.50
N VAL A 163 -14.04 2.38 3.63
CA VAL A 163 -15.43 1.89 3.76
C VAL A 163 -16.35 2.59 2.78
N ARG A 164 -16.21 3.90 2.59
CA ARG A 164 -17.01 4.64 1.59
C ARG A 164 -16.69 4.21 0.16
N THR A 165 -15.43 3.92 -0.13
CA THR A 165 -15.01 3.44 -1.45
C THR A 165 -15.57 2.05 -1.72
N MET A 166 -15.50 1.13 -0.76
CA MET A 166 -16.08 -0.21 -0.89
C MET A 166 -17.59 -0.13 -1.12
N ARG A 167 -18.31 0.75 -0.42
CA ARG A 167 -19.74 1.01 -0.69
C ARG A 167 -20.00 1.54 -2.09
N LEU A 168 -19.13 2.39 -2.61
CA LEU A 168 -19.28 2.99 -3.94
C LEU A 168 -19.11 1.96 -5.06
N ILE A 169 -18.18 1.02 -4.89
CA ILE A 169 -17.85 0.03 -5.94
C ILE A 169 -18.68 -1.25 -5.84
N ASP A 170 -19.21 -1.58 -4.67
CA ASP A 170 -20.09 -2.74 -4.45
C ASP A 170 -21.56 -2.30 -4.32
N THR A 171 -22.03 -2.09 -3.10
CA THR A 171 -23.40 -1.63 -2.81
C THR A 171 -23.42 -0.59 -1.70
N PRO A 172 -24.36 0.38 -1.72
CA PRO A 172 -24.51 1.36 -0.65
C PRO A 172 -24.79 0.77 0.74
N THR A 173 -25.22 -0.48 0.79
CA THR A 173 -25.53 -1.22 2.02
C THR A 173 -24.34 -2.00 2.57
N PHE A 174 -23.22 -2.09 1.84
CA PHE A 174 -22.01 -2.75 2.30
C PHE A 174 -21.43 -2.03 3.53
N ASN A 175 -21.18 -2.76 4.59
CA ASN A 175 -20.63 -2.24 5.83
C ASN A 175 -19.66 -3.25 6.46
N PRO A 176 -18.66 -2.78 7.22
CA PRO A 176 -17.92 -3.67 8.11
C PRO A 176 -18.84 -4.24 9.18
N GLN A 177 -18.54 -5.44 9.66
CA GLN A 177 -19.21 -6.04 10.82
C GLN A 177 -18.72 -5.41 12.13
N ARG A 178 -17.43 -4.99 12.16
CA ARG A 178 -16.76 -4.36 13.30
C ARG A 178 -15.60 -3.48 12.82
N VAL A 179 -15.39 -2.38 13.51
CA VAL A 179 -14.23 -1.47 13.32
C VAL A 179 -13.49 -1.35 14.65
N GLU A 180 -12.18 -1.54 14.62
CA GLU A 180 -11.31 -1.33 15.78
C GLU A 180 -10.32 -0.21 15.44
N MET A 181 -10.20 0.78 16.34
CA MET A 181 -9.39 1.97 16.14
C MET A 181 -8.37 2.15 17.26
N ARG A 182 -7.17 2.60 16.92
CA ARG A 182 -6.10 2.83 17.90
C ARG A 182 -6.36 4.06 18.78
N ARG A 183 -7.02 5.07 18.22
CA ARG A 183 -7.30 6.27 18.95
C ARG A 183 -8.17 6.01 20.18
N PRO A 184 -8.01 6.80 21.27
CA PRO A 184 -9.00 6.83 22.32
C PRO A 184 -10.33 7.37 21.81
N MET A 185 -11.43 6.95 22.43
CA MET A 185 -12.73 7.50 22.11
C MET A 185 -12.74 9.01 22.38
N PRO A 186 -13.18 9.81 21.39
CA PRO A 186 -13.32 11.27 21.61
C PRO A 186 -14.26 11.60 22.76
N HIS A 187 -14.02 12.74 23.39
CA HIS A 187 -14.85 13.18 24.53
C HIS A 187 -16.30 13.40 24.12
N GLU A 188 -16.53 13.79 22.89
CA GLU A 188 -17.83 14.04 22.27
C GLU A 188 -18.58 12.74 21.92
N GLY A 189 -17.95 11.57 22.10
CA GLY A 189 -18.56 10.25 21.90
C GLY A 189 -18.23 9.59 20.57
N ALA A 190 -18.84 8.43 20.37
CA ALA A 190 -18.59 7.53 19.22
C ALA A 190 -19.54 7.76 18.03
N GLU A 191 -20.64 8.48 18.22
CA GLU A 191 -21.75 8.57 17.27
C GLU A 191 -21.34 8.94 15.84
N PRO A 192 -20.40 9.90 15.56
CA PRO A 192 -19.96 10.21 14.23
C PRO A 192 -19.25 9.04 13.51
N TYR A 193 -18.56 8.17 14.27
CA TYR A 193 -17.92 6.95 13.75
C TYR A 193 -18.96 5.88 13.43
N GLU A 194 -19.87 5.62 14.36
CA GLU A 194 -20.95 4.64 14.18
C GLU A 194 -21.86 5.02 13.01
N THR A 195 -22.15 6.30 12.86
CA THR A 195 -22.92 6.84 11.72
C THR A 195 -22.17 6.60 10.39
N LEU A 196 -20.85 6.85 10.35
CA LEU A 196 -20.06 6.67 9.14
C LEU A 196 -19.88 5.19 8.81
N PHE A 197 -19.46 4.38 9.77
CA PHE A 197 -19.17 2.96 9.56
C PHE A 197 -20.43 2.09 9.51
N ARG A 198 -21.52 2.50 10.15
CA ARG A 198 -22.77 1.74 10.33
C ARG A 198 -22.52 0.38 10.96
N SER A 199 -21.61 0.34 11.91
CA SER A 199 -21.17 -0.84 12.63
C SER A 199 -20.61 -0.45 13.98
N PRO A 200 -20.50 -1.40 14.96
CA PRO A 200 -19.82 -1.15 16.22
C PRO A 200 -18.38 -0.71 16.03
N VAL A 201 -17.95 0.30 16.80
CA VAL A 201 -16.58 0.82 16.80
C VAL A 201 -15.96 0.64 18.18
N VAL A 202 -14.80 -0.02 18.22
CA VAL A 202 -14.02 -0.26 19.43
C VAL A 202 -12.78 0.61 19.40
N PHE A 203 -12.56 1.43 20.44
CA PHE A 203 -11.45 2.37 20.55
C PHE A 203 -10.31 1.83 21.41
N SER A 204 -9.18 2.53 21.43
CA SER A 204 -7.99 2.25 22.25
C SER A 204 -7.39 0.85 22.00
N GLN A 205 -7.38 0.44 20.75
CA GLN A 205 -6.76 -0.82 20.33
C GLN A 205 -5.29 -0.63 19.96
N ASP A 206 -4.49 -1.71 19.96
CA ASP A 206 -3.07 -1.68 19.60
C ASP A 206 -2.86 -1.46 18.09
N TYR A 207 -3.84 -1.84 17.27
CA TYR A 207 -3.84 -1.72 15.82
C TYR A 207 -5.22 -1.33 15.30
N GLY A 208 -5.28 -0.84 14.07
CA GLY A 208 -6.54 -0.59 13.40
C GLY A 208 -7.04 -1.87 12.71
N LEU A 209 -8.37 -2.14 12.74
CA LEU A 209 -8.96 -3.33 12.14
C LEU A 209 -10.31 -3.00 11.51
N LEU A 210 -10.54 -3.51 10.30
CA LEU A 210 -11.85 -3.57 9.65
C LEU A 210 -12.19 -5.03 9.42
N VAL A 211 -13.33 -5.49 9.93
CA VAL A 211 -13.82 -6.87 9.78
C VAL A 211 -15.08 -6.88 8.92
N PHE A 212 -15.13 -7.75 7.94
CA PHE A 212 -16.20 -7.86 6.96
C PHE A 212 -16.71 -9.29 6.84
N ASP A 213 -17.95 -9.45 6.38
CA ASP A 213 -18.49 -10.74 6.00
C ASP A 213 -17.76 -11.29 4.76
N LYS A 214 -17.34 -12.56 4.82
CA LYS A 214 -16.59 -13.18 3.73
C LYS A 214 -17.42 -13.33 2.46
N ALA A 215 -18.71 -13.62 2.56
CA ALA A 215 -19.57 -13.78 1.40
C ALA A 215 -19.70 -12.46 0.60
N ASP A 216 -19.76 -11.33 1.30
CA ASP A 216 -19.73 -10.01 0.64
C ASP A 216 -18.39 -9.71 -0.01
N MET A 217 -17.29 -10.11 0.62
CA MET A 217 -15.94 -9.83 0.13
C MET A 217 -15.56 -10.59 -1.14
N VAL A 218 -16.14 -11.76 -1.37
CA VAL A 218 -15.85 -12.62 -2.56
C VAL A 218 -16.85 -12.46 -3.68
N ARG A 219 -17.91 -11.66 -3.48
CA ARG A 219 -18.88 -11.36 -4.55
C ARG A 219 -18.24 -10.58 -5.68
N GLU A 220 -18.58 -10.93 -6.92
CA GLU A 220 -18.11 -10.24 -8.11
C GLU A 220 -18.65 -8.80 -8.16
N LEU A 221 -17.78 -7.85 -8.45
CA LEU A 221 -18.10 -6.44 -8.57
C LEU A 221 -18.55 -6.11 -10.00
N SER A 222 -19.64 -5.37 -10.13
CA SER A 222 -20.20 -4.99 -11.45
C SER A 222 -19.28 -4.12 -12.30
N GLY A 223 -18.34 -3.40 -11.66
CA GLY A 223 -17.32 -2.57 -12.31
C GLY A 223 -15.97 -3.27 -12.54
N SER A 224 -15.93 -4.61 -12.39
CA SER A 224 -14.72 -5.41 -12.58
C SER A 224 -14.12 -5.21 -13.98
N CYS A 225 -12.81 -4.94 -14.03
CA CYS A 225 -12.03 -4.85 -15.26
C CYS A 225 -10.60 -5.34 -15.02
N PRO A 226 -10.35 -6.67 -15.10
CA PRO A 226 -9.05 -7.27 -14.78
C PRO A 226 -7.90 -6.69 -15.62
N GLU A 227 -8.16 -6.36 -16.88
CA GLU A 227 -7.16 -5.75 -17.77
C GLU A 227 -6.72 -4.37 -17.27
N LEU A 228 -7.67 -3.52 -16.89
CA LEU A 228 -7.38 -2.20 -16.34
C LEU A 228 -6.65 -2.31 -15.00
N ALA A 229 -7.04 -3.26 -14.15
CA ALA A 229 -6.35 -3.54 -12.89
C ALA A 229 -4.89 -3.92 -13.14
N GLN A 230 -4.62 -4.82 -14.08
CA GLN A 230 -3.27 -5.29 -14.42
C GLN A 230 -2.40 -4.16 -15.00
N VAL A 231 -2.94 -3.31 -15.89
CA VAL A 231 -2.21 -2.14 -16.42
C VAL A 231 -1.76 -1.22 -15.28
N ASN A 232 -2.67 -0.94 -14.34
CA ASN A 232 -2.34 -0.10 -13.20
C ASN A 232 -1.39 -0.77 -12.20
N ASP A 233 -1.47 -2.08 -11.99
CA ASP A 233 -0.49 -2.83 -11.19
C ASP A 233 0.94 -2.65 -11.74
N ASN A 234 1.14 -2.70 -13.05
CA ASN A 234 2.43 -2.45 -13.69
C ASN A 234 2.94 -1.01 -13.46
N ILE A 235 2.04 -0.03 -13.51
CA ILE A 235 2.37 1.38 -13.20
C ILE A 235 2.78 1.51 -11.73
N ILE A 236 2.05 0.88 -10.80
CA ILE A 236 2.37 0.90 -9.37
C ILE A 236 3.76 0.32 -9.11
N ILE A 237 4.08 -0.83 -9.69
CA ILE A 237 5.39 -1.48 -9.57
C ILE A 237 6.49 -0.52 -10.04
N SER A 238 6.30 0.17 -11.17
CA SER A 238 7.27 1.14 -11.68
C SER A 238 7.44 2.35 -10.75
N TYR A 239 6.38 2.79 -10.08
CA TYR A 239 6.43 3.88 -9.09
C TYR A 239 7.15 3.46 -7.81
N LEU A 240 6.84 2.28 -7.29
CA LEU A 240 7.53 1.72 -6.12
C LEU A 240 9.02 1.55 -6.35
N ALA A 241 9.42 1.10 -7.54
CA ALA A 241 10.83 1.00 -7.92
C ALA A 241 11.56 2.36 -7.95
N ARG A 242 10.87 3.46 -8.29
CA ARG A 242 11.43 4.82 -8.23
C ARG A 242 11.52 5.35 -6.81
N LEU A 243 10.50 5.05 -5.98
CA LEU A 243 10.49 5.46 -4.57
C LEU A 243 11.65 4.84 -3.79
N ASP A 244 12.00 3.62 -4.14
CA ASP A 244 13.06 2.86 -3.49
C ASP A 244 14.30 2.70 -4.36
N LYS A 245 14.87 3.80 -4.84
CA LYS A 245 16.19 3.77 -5.49
C LYS A 245 17.26 3.02 -4.67
N ASN A 246 17.02 2.81 -3.39
CA ASN A 246 17.82 2.01 -2.47
C ASN A 246 17.21 0.64 -2.14
N ASP A 247 15.99 0.32 -2.53
CA ASP A 247 15.40 -0.99 -2.28
C ASP A 247 15.72 -1.93 -3.45
N VAL A 248 16.78 -2.66 -3.24
CA VAL A 248 17.25 -3.65 -4.20
C VAL A 248 16.19 -4.72 -4.52
N ILE A 249 15.34 -5.07 -3.55
CA ILE A 249 14.29 -6.10 -3.76
C ILE A 249 13.32 -5.64 -4.82
N THR A 250 12.74 -4.45 -4.68
CA THR A 250 11.76 -3.89 -5.63
C THR A 250 12.37 -3.72 -7.02
N GLY A 251 13.61 -3.21 -7.10
CA GLY A 251 14.31 -3.06 -8.38
C GLY A 251 14.57 -4.40 -9.06
N VAL A 252 14.96 -5.43 -8.30
CA VAL A 252 15.19 -6.79 -8.81
C VAL A 252 13.86 -7.41 -9.28
N THR A 253 12.80 -7.34 -8.50
CA THR A 253 11.48 -7.87 -8.87
C THR A 253 10.96 -7.23 -10.16
N GLN A 254 11.10 -5.91 -10.30
CA GLN A 254 10.71 -5.21 -11.53
C GLN A 254 11.49 -5.72 -12.76
N LYS A 255 12.82 -5.87 -12.63
CA LYS A 255 13.64 -6.39 -13.73
C LYS A 255 13.36 -7.86 -14.02
N ILE A 256 13.01 -8.65 -13.02
CA ILE A 256 12.53 -10.02 -13.23
C ILE A 256 11.27 -10.00 -14.10
N ILE A 257 10.25 -9.22 -13.76
CA ILE A 257 8.99 -9.11 -14.51
C ILE A 257 9.25 -8.69 -15.96
N GLU A 258 10.15 -7.71 -16.17
CA GLU A 258 10.53 -7.21 -17.48
C GLU A 258 11.22 -8.28 -18.36
N PHE A 259 12.10 -9.09 -17.77
CA PHE A 259 12.92 -10.06 -18.53
C PHE A 259 12.35 -11.47 -18.61
N LEU A 260 11.32 -11.80 -17.82
CA LEU A 260 10.71 -13.14 -17.84
C LEU A 260 10.18 -13.54 -19.23
N PRO A 261 9.42 -12.67 -19.96
CA PRO A 261 8.89 -13.05 -21.27
C PRO A 261 9.96 -13.34 -22.32
N ASP A 262 11.16 -12.76 -22.18
CA ASP A 262 12.28 -12.99 -23.08
C ASP A 262 12.98 -14.34 -22.84
N GLY A 263 12.65 -15.06 -21.75
CA GLY A 263 13.28 -16.33 -21.37
C GLY A 263 14.72 -16.20 -20.88
N ASP A 264 15.23 -14.98 -20.70
CA ASP A 264 16.62 -14.67 -20.35
C ASP A 264 16.75 -13.86 -19.06
N CYS A 265 15.96 -14.23 -18.05
CA CYS A 265 15.99 -13.57 -16.73
C CYS A 265 17.11 -14.18 -15.86
N THR A 266 18.33 -13.69 -16.04
CA THR A 266 19.50 -14.11 -15.26
C THR A 266 19.88 -13.07 -14.21
N ARG A 267 20.52 -13.54 -13.10
CA ARG A 267 21.04 -12.64 -12.06
C ARG A 267 21.98 -11.56 -12.63
N ASP A 268 22.83 -11.96 -13.59
CA ASP A 268 23.85 -11.09 -14.16
C ASP A 268 23.20 -10.00 -15.04
N LYS A 269 22.18 -10.37 -15.82
CA LYS A 269 21.40 -9.42 -16.64
C LYS A 269 20.64 -8.42 -15.74
N VAL A 270 20.00 -8.91 -14.67
CA VAL A 270 19.31 -8.04 -13.71
C VAL A 270 20.27 -7.13 -12.96
N ALA A 271 21.42 -7.64 -12.50
CA ALA A 271 22.44 -6.82 -11.85
C ALA A 271 22.95 -5.72 -12.77
N SER A 272 23.26 -6.05 -14.03
CA SER A 272 23.68 -5.07 -15.05
C SER A 272 22.62 -4.00 -15.27
N ALA A 273 21.36 -4.37 -15.41
CA ALA A 273 20.23 -3.44 -15.59
C ALA A 273 20.03 -2.50 -14.40
N LEU A 274 20.45 -2.92 -13.19
CA LEU A 274 20.44 -2.11 -11.97
C LEU A 274 21.76 -1.37 -11.72
N CYS A 275 22.68 -1.34 -12.68
CA CYS A 275 24.01 -0.74 -12.57
C CYS A 275 24.80 -1.27 -11.36
N MET A 276 24.72 -2.59 -11.11
CA MET A 276 25.42 -3.29 -10.02
C MET A 276 26.24 -4.46 -10.56
N SER A 277 27.28 -4.84 -9.84
CA SER A 277 27.90 -6.15 -10.05
C SER A 277 27.02 -7.27 -9.45
N PRO A 278 27.05 -8.51 -9.99
CA PRO A 278 26.31 -9.64 -9.44
C PRO A 278 26.61 -9.91 -7.97
N THR A 279 27.86 -9.71 -7.56
CA THR A 279 28.30 -9.85 -6.15
C THR A 279 27.69 -8.78 -5.25
N LYS A 280 27.65 -7.51 -5.70
CA LYS A 280 27.01 -6.42 -4.96
C LYS A 280 25.50 -6.62 -4.83
N LEU A 281 24.86 -7.12 -5.90
CA LEU A 281 23.44 -7.47 -5.89
C LEU A 281 23.18 -8.58 -4.84
N GLN A 282 23.96 -9.66 -4.89
CA GLN A 282 23.83 -10.78 -3.94
C GLN A 282 24.00 -10.34 -2.49
N LEU A 283 25.01 -9.49 -2.20
CA LEU A 283 25.23 -8.95 -0.86
C LEU A 283 24.04 -8.11 -0.38
N LYS A 284 23.51 -7.22 -1.22
CA LYS A 284 22.35 -6.40 -0.86
C LYS A 284 21.09 -7.23 -0.63
N LEU A 285 20.86 -8.28 -1.41
CA LEU A 285 19.72 -9.20 -1.22
C LEU A 285 19.87 -10.02 0.07
N SER A 286 21.08 -10.54 0.36
CA SER A 286 21.31 -11.27 1.60
C SER A 286 21.16 -10.41 2.85
N GLN A 287 21.55 -9.15 2.82
CA GLN A 287 21.29 -8.18 3.90
C GLN A 287 19.78 -7.95 4.17
N ARG A 288 18.94 -8.24 3.18
CA ARG A 288 17.48 -8.17 3.29
C ARG A 288 16.82 -9.53 3.53
N GLY A 289 17.62 -10.56 3.84
CA GLY A 289 17.12 -11.90 4.15
C GLY A 289 16.60 -12.69 2.96
N THR A 290 16.97 -12.32 1.71
CA THR A 290 16.49 -12.97 0.48
C THR A 290 17.63 -13.24 -0.50
N SER A 291 17.31 -13.88 -1.64
CA SER A 291 18.21 -14.14 -2.74
C SER A 291 17.54 -13.86 -4.08
N PHE A 292 18.34 -13.72 -5.16
CA PHE A 292 17.79 -13.57 -6.51
C PHE A 292 16.89 -14.75 -6.89
N GLN A 293 17.28 -15.98 -6.56
CA GLN A 293 16.49 -17.18 -6.88
C GLN A 293 15.15 -17.18 -6.12
N GLN A 294 15.16 -16.77 -4.86
CA GLN A 294 13.92 -16.65 -4.08
C GLN A 294 12.97 -15.63 -4.71
N LEU A 295 13.46 -14.43 -5.05
CA LEU A 295 12.65 -13.40 -5.69
C LEU A 295 12.13 -13.84 -7.06
N LEU A 296 12.94 -14.57 -7.84
CA LEU A 296 12.53 -15.11 -9.14
C LEU A 296 11.40 -16.13 -8.97
N ASP A 297 11.52 -17.05 -8.02
CA ASP A 297 10.50 -18.07 -7.75
C ASP A 297 9.21 -17.42 -7.20
N ASP A 298 9.30 -16.48 -6.27
CA ASP A 298 8.16 -15.77 -5.70
C ASP A 298 7.41 -14.96 -6.77
N THR A 299 8.14 -14.21 -7.61
CA THR A 299 7.58 -13.43 -8.71
C THR A 299 6.88 -14.33 -9.74
N ARG A 300 7.53 -15.43 -10.13
CA ARG A 300 6.94 -16.43 -11.06
C ARG A 300 5.66 -17.04 -10.50
N LYS A 301 5.65 -17.40 -9.21
CA LYS A 301 4.47 -17.93 -8.52
C LYS A 301 3.31 -16.93 -8.54
N GLU A 302 3.56 -15.68 -8.17
CA GLU A 302 2.54 -14.64 -8.13
C GLU A 302 1.92 -14.38 -9.51
N LEU A 303 2.77 -14.22 -10.53
CA LEU A 303 2.31 -14.04 -11.91
C LEU A 303 1.56 -15.27 -12.42
N ALA A 304 2.03 -16.49 -12.13
CA ALA A 304 1.36 -17.72 -12.50
C ALA A 304 -0.06 -17.79 -11.93
N CYS A 305 -0.23 -17.52 -10.64
CA CYS A 305 -1.55 -17.49 -9.99
C CYS A 305 -2.45 -16.45 -10.64
N SER A 306 -1.93 -15.24 -10.88
CA SER A 306 -2.67 -14.16 -11.55
C SER A 306 -3.10 -14.51 -12.98
N TYR A 307 -2.22 -15.13 -13.76
CA TYR A 307 -2.56 -15.53 -15.13
C TYR A 307 -3.50 -16.75 -15.19
N LEU A 308 -3.38 -17.68 -14.27
CA LEU A 308 -4.24 -18.86 -14.21
C LEU A 308 -5.67 -18.54 -13.79
N SER A 309 -5.90 -17.49 -13.00
CA SER A 309 -7.24 -17.00 -12.67
C SER A 309 -7.97 -16.39 -13.90
N GLN A 310 -7.26 -16.06 -14.98
CA GLN A 310 -7.83 -15.64 -16.25
C GLN A 310 -8.17 -16.89 -17.09
N ALA A 311 -9.44 -17.30 -17.13
CA ALA A 311 -9.90 -18.55 -17.74
C ALA A 311 -9.54 -18.68 -19.23
N SER A 312 -9.40 -17.57 -19.96
CA SER A 312 -9.14 -17.55 -21.41
C SER A 312 -7.68 -17.81 -21.83
N ARG A 313 -6.71 -17.71 -20.90
CA ARG A 313 -5.28 -17.76 -21.25
C ARG A 313 -4.75 -19.20 -21.23
N PRO A 314 -4.21 -19.73 -22.34
CA PRO A 314 -3.65 -21.08 -22.38
C PRO A 314 -2.47 -21.30 -21.43
N VAL A 315 -2.36 -22.47 -20.80
CA VAL A 315 -1.24 -22.80 -19.89
C VAL A 315 0.11 -22.75 -20.63
N THR A 316 0.14 -23.09 -21.92
CA THR A 316 1.33 -22.97 -22.77
C THR A 316 1.80 -21.52 -22.89
N GLU A 317 0.90 -20.57 -23.11
CA GLU A 317 1.22 -19.14 -23.18
C GLU A 317 1.78 -18.65 -21.85
N ILE A 318 1.11 -19.00 -20.72
CA ILE A 318 1.58 -18.68 -19.37
C ILE A 318 2.98 -19.20 -19.12
N THR A 319 3.29 -20.42 -19.57
CA THR A 319 4.62 -21.01 -19.46
C THR A 319 5.71 -20.11 -20.04
N PHE A 320 5.51 -19.61 -21.26
CA PHE A 320 6.50 -18.77 -21.94
C PHE A 320 6.57 -17.36 -21.33
N LEU A 321 5.43 -16.78 -20.95
CA LEU A 321 5.39 -15.48 -20.24
C LEU A 321 6.15 -15.49 -18.90
N LEU A 322 6.24 -16.66 -18.27
CA LEU A 322 7.01 -16.86 -17.03
C LEU A 322 8.47 -17.27 -17.28
N GLY A 323 8.92 -17.27 -18.54
CA GLY A 323 10.30 -17.57 -18.92
C GLY A 323 10.68 -19.05 -18.71
N PHE A 324 9.74 -19.99 -18.84
CA PHE A 324 10.03 -21.41 -18.87
C PHE A 324 10.17 -21.89 -20.32
N SER A 325 11.13 -22.80 -20.56
CA SER A 325 11.39 -23.38 -21.87
C SER A 325 10.29 -24.34 -22.32
N ASP A 326 9.59 -24.96 -21.38
CA ASP A 326 8.55 -25.96 -21.63
C ASP A 326 7.55 -26.07 -20.49
N THR A 327 6.35 -26.59 -20.81
CA THR A 327 5.23 -26.72 -19.85
C THR A 327 5.51 -27.73 -18.74
N SER A 328 6.38 -28.69 -18.93
CA SER A 328 6.71 -29.69 -17.90
C SER A 328 7.53 -29.07 -16.79
N ASN A 329 8.48 -28.20 -17.15
CA ASN A 329 9.28 -27.43 -16.20
C ASN A 329 8.39 -26.47 -15.40
N PHE A 330 7.49 -25.74 -16.06
CA PHE A 330 6.52 -24.89 -15.40
C PHE A 330 5.61 -25.67 -14.45
N THR A 331 5.01 -26.78 -14.91
CA THR A 331 4.10 -27.59 -14.09
C THR A 331 4.79 -28.12 -12.83
N ARG A 332 6.04 -28.57 -12.93
CA ARG A 332 6.82 -29.03 -11.76
C ARG A 332 7.10 -27.89 -10.78
N ALA A 333 7.49 -26.72 -11.29
CA ALA A 333 7.74 -25.55 -10.46
C ALA A 333 6.45 -25.07 -9.77
N PHE A 334 5.36 -24.97 -10.51
CA PHE A 334 4.07 -24.53 -9.97
C PHE A 334 3.53 -25.47 -8.88
N LYS A 335 3.63 -26.80 -9.12
CA LYS A 335 3.24 -27.80 -8.12
C LYS A 335 4.12 -27.71 -6.85
N ARG A 336 5.41 -27.42 -7.00
CA ARG A 336 6.30 -27.19 -5.85
C ARG A 336 5.87 -25.95 -5.04
N TRP A 337 5.42 -24.89 -5.70
CA TRP A 337 5.05 -23.62 -5.06
C TRP A 337 3.66 -23.64 -4.41
N THR A 338 2.70 -24.36 -5.00
CA THR A 338 1.28 -24.29 -4.63
C THR A 338 0.69 -25.61 -4.13
N GLY A 339 1.37 -26.73 -4.35
CA GLY A 339 0.85 -28.07 -4.08
C GLY A 339 -0.07 -28.63 -5.18
N LEU A 340 -0.51 -27.81 -6.15
CA LEU A 340 -1.46 -28.15 -7.20
C LEU A 340 -0.82 -28.08 -8.59
N SER A 341 -1.37 -28.81 -9.58
CA SER A 341 -1.02 -28.55 -10.96
C SER A 341 -1.67 -27.26 -11.46
N PRO A 342 -1.12 -26.59 -12.50
CA PRO A 342 -1.74 -25.39 -13.07
C PRO A 342 -3.20 -25.61 -13.51
N THR A 343 -3.52 -26.78 -14.02
CA THR A 343 -4.87 -27.15 -14.47
C THR A 343 -5.82 -27.32 -13.28
N ASP A 344 -5.37 -28.02 -12.22
CA ASP A 344 -6.17 -28.22 -11.02
C ASP A 344 -6.41 -26.89 -10.30
N TYR A 345 -5.39 -26.02 -10.24
CA TYR A 345 -5.51 -24.68 -9.65
C TYR A 345 -6.56 -23.83 -10.37
N ARG A 346 -6.56 -23.85 -11.71
CA ARG A 346 -7.56 -23.13 -12.52
C ARG A 346 -8.99 -23.63 -12.31
N GLN A 347 -9.19 -24.91 -12.01
CA GLN A 347 -10.52 -25.49 -11.78
C GLN A 347 -11.08 -25.18 -10.39
N GLN A 348 -10.25 -24.75 -9.46
CA GLN A 348 -10.66 -24.41 -8.07
C GLN A 348 -10.98 -22.93 -7.88
N GLY A 349 -10.56 -22.06 -8.79
CA GLY A 349 -10.85 -20.62 -8.80
C GLY A 349 -11.85 -20.29 -9.90
#